data_420b89ca875e306f8cf2ee69261ce22c
#
_entry.id   420b89ca875e306f8cf2ee69261ce22c
#
_cell.length_a   1.000
_cell.length_b   1.000
_cell.length_c   1.000
_cell.angle_alpha   90.00
_cell.angle_beta   90.00
_cell.angle_gamma   90.00
#
_symmetry.space_group_name_H-M   'P 1'
#
loop_
_entity.id
_entity.type
_entity.pdbx_description
1 polymer ?
#
loop_
_entity_poly.entity_id
_entity_poly.type
_entity_poly.pdbx_seq_one_letter_code
_entity_poly.pdbx_strand_id
1 'polypeptide(L)'
;NTQRAYWLKTLHQWHWISSAVCLLGMLLFSVTGITLNHASQIESRPAVTARELQLPPELKALVTPDTSPSSPRAPLPARLADWVDTQLAVDVRGRDAEWSDEELYVSLPRPGGDAWLRIDRESGAAEYERTDRGWISYLNDLHKGRHTGVAWSWFIDVFAVACLVFCLTGLFILK
;
A
#
# COMPACT_ATOMS: atom_id res chain seq x y z
N ASN A 1 -45.46 1.31 -26.70
CA ASN A 1 -44.20 0.71 -26.17
C ASN A 1 -42.98 1.64 -26.12
N THR A 2 -43.23 2.94 -26.00
CA THR A 2 -42.17 3.98 -25.87
C THR A 2 -41.31 3.82 -24.59
N GLN A 3 -41.91 3.38 -23.48
CA GLN A 3 -41.17 3.12 -22.25
C GLN A 3 -40.12 2.01 -22.39
N ARG A 4 -40.50 0.89 -23.05
CA ARG A 4 -39.55 -0.24 -23.26
C ARG A 4 -38.36 0.22 -24.13
N ALA A 5 -38.63 0.99 -25.18
CA ALA A 5 -37.59 1.51 -26.06
C ALA A 5 -36.64 2.48 -25.31
N TYR A 6 -37.19 3.33 -24.44
CA TYR A 6 -36.39 4.23 -23.59
C TYR A 6 -35.50 3.45 -22.63
N TRP A 7 -36.06 2.45 -21.91
CA TRP A 7 -35.27 1.64 -20.99
C TRP A 7 -34.15 0.86 -21.66
N LEU A 8 -34.43 0.25 -22.85
CA LEU A 8 -33.40 -0.45 -23.60
C LEU A 8 -32.28 0.48 -24.04
N LYS A 9 -32.62 1.68 -24.54
CA LYS A 9 -31.62 2.69 -24.90
C LYS A 9 -30.76 3.10 -23.72
N THR A 10 -31.36 3.32 -22.56
CA THR A 10 -30.66 3.68 -21.32
C THR A 10 -29.73 2.56 -20.85
N LEU A 11 -30.20 1.29 -20.87
CA LEU A 11 -29.39 0.13 -20.53
C LEU A 11 -28.17 -0.03 -21.47
N HIS A 12 -28.36 0.12 -22.79
CA HIS A 12 -27.24 0.05 -23.74
C HIS A 12 -26.24 1.19 -23.51
N GLN A 13 -26.71 2.38 -23.19
CA GLN A 13 -25.84 3.52 -22.90
C GLN A 13 -25.00 3.29 -21.66
N TRP A 14 -25.62 2.85 -20.56
CA TRP A 14 -24.90 2.53 -19.33
C TRP A 14 -23.94 1.35 -19.51
N HIS A 15 -24.36 0.33 -20.25
CA HIS A 15 -23.51 -0.80 -20.56
C HIS A 15 -22.27 -0.38 -21.35
N TRP A 16 -22.44 0.45 -22.38
CA TRP A 16 -21.32 0.96 -23.17
C TRP A 16 -20.37 1.83 -22.35
N ILE A 17 -20.90 2.75 -21.54
CA ILE A 17 -20.09 3.64 -20.69
C ILE A 17 -19.31 2.80 -19.66
N SER A 18 -19.99 1.91 -18.94
CA SER A 18 -19.33 1.05 -17.94
C SER A 18 -18.31 0.11 -18.58
N SER A 19 -18.60 -0.44 -19.76
CA SER A 19 -17.64 -1.25 -20.53
C SER A 19 -16.37 -0.46 -20.87
N ALA A 20 -16.50 0.77 -21.34
CA ALA A 20 -15.35 1.61 -21.67
C ALA A 20 -14.50 1.95 -20.42
N VAL A 21 -15.16 2.25 -19.29
CA VAL A 21 -14.48 2.51 -18.00
C VAL A 21 -13.76 1.26 -17.49
N CYS A 22 -14.39 0.09 -17.61
CA CYS A 22 -13.84 -1.15 -17.08
C CYS A 22 -12.74 -1.77 -17.95
N LEU A 23 -12.70 -1.48 -19.26
CA LEU A 23 -11.87 -2.22 -20.21
C LEU A 23 -10.40 -2.30 -19.80
N LEU A 24 -9.80 -1.17 -19.49
CA LEU A 24 -8.38 -1.11 -19.11
C LEU A 24 -8.14 -1.82 -17.77
N GLY A 25 -9.02 -1.60 -16.80
CA GLY A 25 -8.95 -2.25 -15.50
C GLY A 25 -9.11 -3.77 -15.63
N MET A 26 -10.08 -4.26 -16.41
CA MET A 26 -10.26 -5.70 -16.64
C MET A 26 -9.04 -6.35 -17.27
N LEU A 27 -8.42 -5.72 -18.28
CA LEU A 27 -7.18 -6.21 -18.89
C LEU A 27 -6.05 -6.29 -17.84
N LEU A 28 -5.83 -5.21 -17.08
CA LEU A 28 -4.80 -5.17 -16.03
C LEU A 28 -5.04 -6.25 -14.98
N PHE A 29 -6.26 -6.33 -14.43
CA PHE A 29 -6.58 -7.29 -13.38
C PHE A 29 -6.62 -8.74 -13.90
N SER A 30 -6.95 -8.97 -15.17
CA SER A 30 -6.86 -10.32 -15.76
C SER A 30 -5.40 -10.77 -15.87
N VAL A 31 -4.52 -9.94 -16.39
CA VAL A 31 -3.08 -10.26 -16.50
C VAL A 31 -2.46 -10.45 -15.11
N THR A 32 -2.70 -9.52 -14.20
CA THR A 32 -2.16 -9.61 -12.83
C THR A 32 -2.78 -10.75 -12.02
N GLY A 33 -4.03 -11.13 -12.31
CA GLY A 33 -4.66 -12.31 -11.73
C GLY A 33 -3.98 -13.62 -12.14
N ILE A 34 -3.55 -13.73 -13.41
CA ILE A 34 -2.77 -14.89 -13.88
C ILE A 34 -1.43 -14.95 -13.15
N THR A 35 -0.68 -13.86 -13.07
CA THR A 35 0.60 -13.82 -12.34
C THR A 35 0.42 -14.13 -10.86
N LEU A 36 -0.65 -13.64 -10.25
CA LEU A 36 -0.98 -13.90 -8.86
C LEU A 36 -1.30 -15.38 -8.60
N ASN A 37 -2.08 -16.01 -9.49
CA ASN A 37 -2.41 -17.43 -9.39
C ASN A 37 -1.18 -18.33 -9.50
N HIS A 38 -0.14 -17.89 -10.21
CA HIS A 38 1.12 -18.61 -10.38
C HIS A 38 2.27 -18.03 -9.54
N ALA A 39 1.97 -17.21 -8.54
CA ALA A 39 2.98 -16.50 -7.74
C ALA A 39 4.01 -17.43 -7.08
N SER A 40 3.59 -18.63 -6.66
CA SER A 40 4.50 -19.63 -6.08
C SER A 40 5.48 -20.26 -7.07
N GLN A 41 5.20 -20.16 -8.37
CA GLN A 41 6.02 -20.70 -9.45
C GLN A 41 6.97 -19.65 -10.04
N ILE A 42 6.72 -18.38 -9.73
CA ILE A 42 7.54 -17.26 -10.20
C ILE A 42 8.66 -17.02 -9.18
N GLU A 43 9.89 -17.34 -9.57
CA GLU A 43 11.04 -17.11 -8.72
C GLU A 43 11.21 -15.61 -8.46
N SER A 44 11.20 -15.22 -7.19
CA SER A 44 11.50 -13.85 -6.74
C SER A 44 12.92 -13.84 -6.19
N ARG A 45 13.72 -12.87 -6.63
CA ARG A 45 15.04 -12.57 -6.07
C ARG A 45 14.96 -11.23 -5.34
N PRO A 46 14.65 -11.25 -4.03
CA PRO A 46 14.53 -10.02 -3.28
C PRO A 46 15.87 -9.26 -3.27
N ALA A 47 15.81 -7.98 -3.58
CA ALA A 47 16.94 -7.07 -3.37
C ALA A 47 16.76 -6.41 -1.98
N VAL A 48 17.74 -6.65 -1.11
CA VAL A 48 17.76 -6.06 0.23
C VAL A 48 18.76 -4.91 0.25
N THR A 49 18.30 -3.77 0.75
CA THR A 49 19.15 -2.59 0.99
C THR A 49 19.09 -2.27 2.47
N ALA A 50 20.24 -2.34 3.16
CA ALA A 50 20.36 -1.96 4.56
C ALA A 50 21.15 -0.66 4.68
N ARG A 51 20.81 0.16 5.67
CA ARG A 51 21.52 1.36 6.07
C ARG A 51 21.61 1.43 7.59
N GLU A 52 22.80 1.72 8.08
CA GLU A 52 23.05 1.97 9.48
C GLU A 52 23.35 3.44 9.67
N LEU A 53 22.76 4.04 10.64
CA LEU A 53 22.90 5.44 11.00
C LEU A 53 23.07 5.57 12.50
N GLN A 54 23.62 6.71 12.93
CA GLN A 54 23.72 7.04 14.34
C GLN A 54 22.93 8.30 14.64
N LEU A 55 22.04 8.23 15.62
CA LEU A 55 21.28 9.40 16.04
C LEU A 55 22.22 10.47 16.62
N PRO A 56 22.03 11.74 16.24
CA PRO A 56 22.64 12.86 16.96
C PRO A 56 22.26 12.83 18.44
N PRO A 57 23.15 13.26 19.35
CA PRO A 57 22.89 13.25 20.80
C PRO A 57 21.57 13.93 21.20
N GLU A 58 21.19 14.98 20.47
CA GLU A 58 19.97 15.77 20.72
C GLU A 58 18.70 14.94 20.40
N LEU A 59 18.75 14.07 19.39
CA LEU A 59 17.62 13.20 19.02
C LEU A 59 17.62 11.93 19.87
N LYS A 60 18.79 11.43 20.24
CA LYS A 60 18.90 10.30 21.16
C LYS A 60 18.22 10.61 22.49
N ALA A 61 18.33 11.84 23.00
CA ALA A 61 17.66 12.26 24.23
C ALA A 61 16.12 12.17 24.17
N LEU A 62 15.52 12.15 22.97
CA LEU A 62 14.07 12.02 22.78
C LEU A 62 13.57 10.57 22.84
N VAL A 63 14.47 9.60 22.80
CA VAL A 63 14.15 8.17 22.72
C VAL A 63 14.75 7.35 23.86
N THR A 64 15.26 8.00 24.89
CA THR A 64 15.77 7.30 26.09
C THR A 64 14.64 6.54 26.79
N PRO A 65 14.93 5.45 27.54
CA PRO A 65 13.92 4.67 28.27
C PRO A 65 12.98 5.52 29.13
N ASP A 66 13.50 6.61 29.72
CA ASP A 66 12.71 7.53 30.55
C ASP A 66 11.69 8.37 29.77
N THR A 67 11.80 8.43 28.45
CA THR A 67 10.90 9.21 27.56
C THR A 67 9.85 8.37 26.88
N SER A 68 9.55 7.17 27.39
CA SER A 68 8.56 6.28 26.82
C SER A 68 7.14 6.89 26.84
N PRO A 69 6.40 6.79 25.75
CA PRO A 69 4.99 7.21 25.72
C PRO A 69 4.15 6.32 26.63
N SER A 70 2.97 6.79 27.01
CA SER A 70 2.01 6.04 27.85
C SER A 70 1.46 4.78 27.14
N SER A 71 1.59 4.71 25.82
CA SER A 71 1.16 3.55 25.01
C SER A 71 2.38 2.87 24.38
N PRO A 72 2.39 1.52 24.32
CA PRO A 72 3.46 0.79 23.64
C PRO A 72 3.48 1.02 22.12
N ARG A 73 2.44 1.66 21.57
CA ARG A 73 2.36 2.13 20.19
C ARG A 73 2.08 3.62 20.19
N ALA A 74 3.00 4.39 19.67
CA ALA A 74 2.88 5.82 19.55
C ALA A 74 3.73 6.33 18.37
N PRO A 75 3.35 7.47 17.74
CA PRO A 75 4.15 8.06 16.68
C PRO A 75 5.52 8.51 17.21
N LEU A 76 6.49 8.54 16.30
CA LEU A 76 7.81 9.09 16.62
C LEU A 76 7.70 10.60 16.91
N PRO A 77 8.56 11.14 17.80
CA PRO A 77 8.69 12.59 17.97
C PRO A 77 8.95 13.29 16.63
N ALA A 78 8.30 14.42 16.38
CA ALA A 78 8.34 15.12 15.09
C ALA A 78 9.77 15.39 14.60
N ARG A 79 10.66 15.86 15.49
CA ARG A 79 12.07 16.10 15.15
C ARG A 79 12.82 14.84 14.70
N LEU A 80 12.48 13.69 15.28
CA LEU A 80 13.07 12.41 14.89
C LEU A 80 12.52 11.95 13.55
N ALA A 81 11.20 12.10 13.31
CA ALA A 81 10.57 11.80 12.04
C ALA A 81 11.15 12.67 10.89
N ASP A 82 11.40 13.96 11.13
CA ASP A 82 12.04 14.88 10.18
C ASP A 82 13.48 14.47 9.85
N TRP A 83 14.21 14.00 10.85
CA TRP A 83 15.57 13.50 10.65
C TRP A 83 15.59 12.20 9.83
N VAL A 84 14.68 11.27 10.12
CA VAL A 84 14.51 10.02 9.34
C VAL A 84 14.19 10.33 7.89
N ASP A 85 13.25 11.24 7.63
CA ASP A 85 12.90 11.68 6.28
C ASP A 85 14.12 12.27 5.54
N THR A 86 14.88 13.12 6.22
CA THR A 86 16.09 13.76 5.65
C THR A 86 17.19 12.75 5.33
N GLN A 87 17.45 11.77 6.22
CA GLN A 87 18.55 10.83 6.07
C GLN A 87 18.23 9.64 5.15
N LEU A 88 16.99 9.16 5.19
CA LEU A 88 16.57 7.93 4.52
C LEU A 88 15.64 8.19 3.33
N ALA A 89 15.11 9.40 3.17
CA ALA A 89 14.03 9.75 2.24
C ALA A 89 12.78 8.86 2.46
N VAL A 90 12.42 8.65 3.73
CA VAL A 90 11.30 7.81 4.16
C VAL A 90 10.41 8.60 5.10
N ASP A 91 9.16 8.78 4.70
CA ASP A 91 8.17 9.45 5.55
C ASP A 91 7.60 8.46 6.58
N VAL A 92 7.90 8.71 7.84
CA VAL A 92 7.41 7.97 9.00
C VAL A 92 6.32 8.73 9.78
N ARG A 93 5.95 9.95 9.33
CA ARG A 93 4.93 10.76 9.99
C ARG A 93 3.57 10.07 9.92
N GLY A 94 2.86 10.09 11.04
CA GLY A 94 1.54 9.44 11.15
C GLY A 94 1.58 7.91 11.17
N ARG A 95 2.77 7.30 11.30
CA ARG A 95 2.92 5.88 11.58
C ARG A 95 3.25 5.68 13.05
N ASP A 96 2.64 4.67 13.65
CA ASP A 96 2.96 4.29 15.01
C ASP A 96 4.23 3.45 15.02
N ALA A 97 5.14 3.82 15.91
CA ALA A 97 6.27 3.00 16.30
C ALA A 97 5.87 2.09 17.46
N GLU A 98 6.39 0.88 17.50
CA GLU A 98 6.34 0.00 18.65
C GLU A 98 7.50 0.38 19.58
N TRP A 99 7.14 0.76 20.82
CA TRP A 99 8.08 1.22 21.83
C TRP A 99 8.31 0.11 22.86
N SER A 100 9.52 -0.41 22.92
CA SER A 100 9.97 -1.32 23.98
C SER A 100 11.00 -0.61 24.87
N ASP A 101 11.46 -1.27 25.93
CA ASP A 101 12.51 -0.72 26.79
C ASP A 101 13.85 -0.61 26.06
N GLU A 102 14.09 -1.46 25.08
CA GLU A 102 15.37 -1.59 24.37
C GLU A 102 15.37 -0.85 23.04
N GLU A 103 14.26 -0.89 22.30
CA GLU A 103 14.21 -0.40 20.93
C GLU A 103 12.89 0.26 20.53
N LEU A 104 12.94 1.04 19.48
CA LEU A 104 11.81 1.53 18.72
C LEU A 104 11.78 0.79 17.39
N TYR A 105 10.62 0.25 17.04
CA TYR A 105 10.43 -0.43 15.77
C TYR A 105 9.30 0.22 14.96
N VAL A 106 9.59 0.60 13.71
CA VAL A 106 8.61 1.17 12.77
C VAL A 106 8.49 0.26 11.57
N SER A 107 7.33 -0.35 11.39
CA SER A 107 7.02 -1.11 10.18
C SER A 107 6.62 -0.17 9.05
N LEU A 108 7.22 -0.35 7.88
CA LEU A 108 7.06 0.48 6.68
C LEU A 108 6.66 -0.36 5.47
N PRO A 109 5.52 -1.09 5.54
CA PRO A 109 5.09 -1.95 4.46
C PRO A 109 4.79 -1.13 3.20
N ARG A 110 5.12 -1.71 2.03
CA ARG A 110 4.95 -1.10 0.72
C ARG A 110 4.55 -2.14 -0.32
N PRO A 111 3.90 -1.73 -1.43
CA PRO A 111 3.62 -2.68 -2.51
C PRO A 111 4.92 -3.25 -3.07
N GLY A 112 4.95 -4.55 -3.30
CA GLY A 112 6.09 -5.26 -3.86
C GLY A 112 7.28 -5.45 -2.93
N GLY A 113 7.12 -5.17 -1.63
CA GLY A 113 8.19 -5.34 -0.67
C GLY A 113 7.83 -4.91 0.73
N ASP A 114 8.84 -4.84 1.57
CA ASP A 114 8.75 -4.37 2.94
C ASP A 114 9.88 -3.39 3.23
N ALA A 115 9.71 -2.58 4.26
CA ALA A 115 10.79 -1.86 4.89
C ALA A 115 10.51 -1.76 6.39
N TRP A 116 11.55 -1.55 7.16
CA TRP A 116 11.45 -1.29 8.59
C TRP A 116 12.59 -0.39 9.06
N LEU A 117 12.33 0.32 10.15
CA LEU A 117 13.31 1.12 10.87
C LEU A 117 13.33 0.64 12.31
N ARG A 118 14.51 0.34 12.82
CA ARG A 118 14.79 0.02 14.22
C ARG A 118 15.74 1.04 14.79
N ILE A 119 15.48 1.50 15.98
CA ILE A 119 16.34 2.44 16.71
C ILE A 119 16.59 1.84 18.08
N ASP A 120 17.84 1.53 18.37
CA ASP A 120 18.29 1.12 19.69
C ASP A 120 18.32 2.33 20.62
N ARG A 121 17.65 2.24 21.75
CA ARG A 121 17.42 3.35 22.67
C ARG A 121 18.62 3.66 23.55
N GLU A 122 19.45 2.65 23.81
CA GLU A 122 20.65 2.82 24.64
C GLU A 122 21.79 3.42 23.83
N SER A 123 22.11 2.85 22.69
CA SER A 123 23.21 3.29 21.82
C SER A 123 22.83 4.48 20.93
N GLY A 124 21.55 4.57 20.50
CA GLY A 124 21.09 5.48 19.49
C GLY A 124 21.43 5.02 18.06
N ALA A 125 21.81 3.76 17.88
CA ALA A 125 22.00 3.16 16.58
C ALA A 125 20.66 3.00 15.87
N ALA A 126 20.57 3.43 14.63
CA ALA A 126 19.38 3.30 13.78
C ALA A 126 19.68 2.42 12.58
N GLU A 127 18.90 1.36 12.41
CA GLU A 127 19.00 0.43 11.30
C GLU A 127 17.75 0.56 10.44
N TYR A 128 17.95 0.75 9.16
CA TYR A 128 16.88 0.75 8.16
C TYR A 128 17.14 -0.34 7.14
N GLU A 129 16.14 -1.18 6.93
CA GLU A 129 16.19 -2.19 5.87
C GLU A 129 14.99 -2.05 4.95
N ARG A 130 15.26 -2.19 3.66
CA ARG A 130 14.25 -2.23 2.60
C ARG A 130 14.45 -3.45 1.75
N THR A 131 13.42 -4.27 1.65
CA THR A 131 13.34 -5.42 0.75
C THR A 131 12.45 -5.10 -0.45
N ASP A 132 12.96 -5.31 -1.65
CA ASP A 132 12.21 -5.19 -2.91
C ASP A 132 12.10 -6.58 -3.56
N ARG A 133 10.88 -7.06 -3.80
CA ARG A 133 10.60 -8.38 -4.39
C ARG A 133 10.36 -8.33 -5.89
N GLY A 134 10.61 -7.17 -6.50
CA GLY A 134 10.47 -6.95 -7.93
C GLY A 134 9.05 -6.61 -8.40
N TRP A 135 8.96 -6.29 -9.70
CA TRP A 135 7.76 -5.71 -10.31
C TRP A 135 6.53 -6.64 -10.31
N ILE A 136 6.72 -7.97 -10.41
CA ILE A 136 5.62 -8.93 -10.35
C ILE A 136 4.96 -8.92 -8.97
N SER A 137 5.77 -8.92 -7.91
CA SER A 137 5.27 -8.78 -6.53
C SER A 137 4.55 -7.45 -6.33
N TYR A 138 5.08 -6.37 -6.91
CA TYR A 138 4.44 -5.06 -6.89
C TYR A 138 3.05 -5.09 -7.55
N LEU A 139 2.94 -5.64 -8.77
CA LEU A 139 1.65 -5.77 -9.46
C LEU A 139 0.66 -6.68 -8.72
N ASN A 140 1.15 -7.74 -8.10
CA ASN A 140 0.32 -8.64 -7.29
C ASN A 140 -0.23 -7.93 -6.04
N ASP A 141 0.57 -7.08 -5.40
CA ASP A 141 0.11 -6.29 -4.26
C ASP A 141 -0.86 -5.17 -4.69
N LEU A 142 -0.66 -4.55 -5.86
CA LEU A 142 -1.65 -3.65 -6.48
C LEU A 142 -2.97 -4.38 -6.75
N HIS A 143 -2.92 -5.59 -7.31
CA HIS A 143 -4.11 -6.41 -7.56
C HIS A 143 -4.90 -6.68 -6.27
N LYS A 144 -4.21 -6.92 -5.16
CA LYS A 144 -4.81 -7.17 -3.84
C LYS A 144 -5.18 -5.90 -3.07
N GLY A 145 -4.79 -4.72 -3.55
CA GLY A 145 -4.91 -3.47 -2.80
C GLY A 145 -4.04 -3.42 -1.54
N ARG A 146 -2.96 -4.23 -1.46
CA ARG A 146 -2.12 -4.35 -0.28
C ARG A 146 -1.10 -3.21 -0.20
N HIS A 147 -1.16 -2.41 0.86
CA HIS A 147 -0.24 -1.29 1.14
C HIS A 147 -0.15 -0.24 0.04
N THR A 148 -1.22 -0.07 -0.76
CA THR A 148 -1.25 0.75 -1.97
C THR A 148 -1.72 2.19 -1.75
N GLY A 149 -2.19 2.50 -0.54
CA GLY A 149 -2.67 3.83 -0.18
C GLY A 149 -4.12 4.10 -0.61
N VAL A 150 -4.64 5.24 -0.11
CA VAL A 150 -6.06 5.60 -0.22
C VAL A 150 -6.51 5.81 -1.67
N ALA A 151 -5.68 6.44 -2.49
CA ALA A 151 -6.02 6.73 -3.89
C ALA A 151 -6.25 5.43 -4.71
N TRP A 152 -5.43 4.41 -4.47
CA TRP A 152 -5.58 3.12 -5.14
C TRP A 152 -6.80 2.36 -4.64
N SER A 153 -7.11 2.42 -3.34
CA SER A 153 -8.34 1.83 -2.78
C SER A 153 -9.57 2.43 -3.45
N TRP A 154 -9.64 3.76 -3.58
CA TRP A 154 -10.72 4.42 -4.32
C TRP A 154 -10.81 3.98 -5.79
N PHE A 155 -9.67 3.83 -6.46
CA PHE A 155 -9.65 3.32 -7.83
C PHE A 155 -10.26 1.92 -7.92
N ILE A 156 -9.90 1.01 -7.01
CA ILE A 156 -10.46 -0.35 -6.97
C ILE A 156 -11.97 -0.31 -6.74
N ASP A 157 -12.45 0.51 -5.81
CA ASP A 157 -13.89 0.61 -5.50
C ASP A 157 -14.69 1.15 -6.69
N VAL A 158 -14.22 2.22 -7.32
CA VAL A 158 -14.85 2.79 -8.53
C VAL A 158 -14.86 1.78 -9.67
N PHE A 159 -13.74 1.09 -9.87
CA PHE A 159 -13.64 0.03 -10.88
C PHE A 159 -14.61 -1.13 -10.58
N ALA A 160 -14.69 -1.59 -9.33
CA ALA A 160 -15.61 -2.66 -8.93
C ALA A 160 -17.08 -2.27 -9.17
N VAL A 161 -17.46 -1.03 -8.83
CA VAL A 161 -18.82 -0.51 -9.10
C VAL A 161 -19.10 -0.46 -10.61
N ALA A 162 -18.13 0.00 -11.41
CA ALA A 162 -18.29 0.03 -12.86
C ALA A 162 -18.44 -1.38 -13.44
N CYS A 163 -17.69 -2.38 -12.95
CA CYS A 163 -17.84 -3.78 -13.32
C CYS A 163 -19.22 -4.33 -12.94
N LEU A 164 -19.74 -3.98 -11.77
CA LEU A 164 -21.11 -4.38 -11.37
C LEU A 164 -22.15 -3.81 -12.34
N VAL A 165 -22.07 -2.53 -12.67
CA VAL A 165 -22.98 -1.89 -13.63
C VAL A 165 -22.88 -2.57 -15.00
N PHE A 166 -21.66 -2.83 -15.47
CA PHE A 166 -21.42 -3.53 -16.73
C PHE A 166 -22.06 -4.92 -16.74
N CYS A 167 -21.83 -5.73 -15.71
CA CYS A 167 -22.39 -7.08 -15.60
C CYS A 167 -23.93 -7.06 -15.53
N LEU A 168 -24.50 -6.20 -14.67
CA LEU A 168 -25.96 -6.13 -14.50
C LEU A 168 -26.65 -5.64 -15.77
N THR A 169 -26.14 -4.57 -16.39
CA THR A 169 -26.72 -4.06 -17.65
C THR A 169 -26.60 -5.10 -18.78
N GLY A 170 -25.46 -5.79 -18.88
CA GLY A 170 -25.29 -6.89 -19.84
C GLY A 170 -26.29 -8.01 -19.65
N LEU A 171 -26.51 -8.43 -18.39
CA LEU A 171 -27.48 -9.47 -18.06
C LEU A 171 -28.91 -9.07 -18.45
N PHE A 172 -29.31 -7.80 -18.24
CA PHE A 172 -30.63 -7.31 -18.63
C PHE A 172 -30.76 -7.15 -20.15
N ILE A 173 -29.70 -6.85 -20.88
CA ILE A 173 -29.73 -6.73 -22.35
C ILE A 173 -29.87 -8.11 -23.01
N LEU A 174 -29.32 -9.17 -22.40
CA LEU A 174 -29.41 -10.55 -22.91
C LEU A 174 -30.81 -11.18 -22.75
N LYS A 175 -31.71 -10.58 -21.97
CA LYS A 175 -33.07 -11.03 -21.72
C LYS A 175 -34.06 -10.40 -22.70
#